data_c9aeeebd1a4bd42f6221805c6bc53bb0
#
_entry.id   c9aeeebd1a4bd42f6221805c6bc53bb0
#
_cell.length_a   1.000
_cell.length_b   1.000
_cell.length_c   1.000
_cell.angle_alpha   90.00
_cell.angle_beta   90.00
_cell.angle_gamma   90.00
#
_symmetry.space_group_name_H-M   'P 1'
#
loop_
_entity.id
_entity.type
_entity.pdbx_description
1 polymer ?
#
loop_
_entity_poly.entity_id
_entity_poly.type
_entity_poly.pdbx_seq_one_letter_code
_entity_poly.pdbx_strand_id
1 'polypeptide(L)'
;MSAGEHTVTLCIDNGWQLPYRPDGHGVSDALGATWNGVAGAITLELFNRIWIERVQVNAQLPQAAIQVHLKNETSDTQNCIVRVQDIARTDISAKMICVLTPGNQICEFTLNYPSDTPLWDEFDQGLQHLIVTLSSISNALQGEMQSSITQLPLQSKEMVSQFSKVVLQTKEVTFGFRRAEVKDGHFVINGRNTYLRGTHFGGDYPLSGIPDCGSAYWDKIMETVKTWGMNFIRCHSYCPPEAAFEAADRAGVYLQIECDMWNVFAPDAQMNNVLWEETKRILDTFGNHPSFLMLSPSNEPGGDWLMPLTDWVSKCRAYDSRHLYTIQSGWPYPMEPDKITGTDYVYFHRSGFGIQPGGTIRGPRGWNDGDYRESLKDISYPVICHELGQWCSYPDFDVIDKFTGYLQPGNFEIFRESARAHNVLGQNKEFVYNSGRQQVRMLKEDLEANLRTPYIYGFELLDLHDYLGQGTALVGILDPFWDSKGYVTPNEWRQFCDETVLLARIESYCIDRAKNATISIPIEVSHFGRAPLQSVRIHWQLEQQPVTEYTYGEHGKTLTQIVFQSPVLCGTLKQRDYALEKNQSAGCIYLNMEDIEPNRVYTLRVSMKVNGRIVENTFHFDI
;
A
#
# COMPACT_ATOMS: atom_id res chain seq x y z
N MET A 1 41.63 13.31 -1.86
CA MET A 1 41.96 13.71 -3.24
C MET A 1 42.78 14.98 -3.18
N SER A 2 43.76 15.15 -4.06
CA SER A 2 44.48 16.43 -4.22
C SER A 2 43.54 17.46 -4.86
N ALA A 3 43.85 18.76 -4.73
CA ALA A 3 43.11 19.79 -5.48
C ALA A 3 43.36 19.63 -6.99
N GLY A 4 42.31 19.69 -7.82
CA GLY A 4 42.41 19.56 -9.27
C GLY A 4 41.21 18.88 -9.90
N GLU A 5 41.27 18.69 -11.20
CA GLU A 5 40.28 17.88 -11.94
C GLU A 5 40.53 16.39 -11.69
N HIS A 6 39.44 15.65 -11.49
CA HIS A 6 39.46 14.22 -11.27
C HIS A 6 38.44 13.56 -12.20
N THR A 7 38.81 12.41 -12.76
CA THR A 7 37.89 11.57 -13.55
C THR A 7 37.40 10.41 -12.69
N VAL A 8 36.09 10.24 -12.61
CA VAL A 8 35.47 9.06 -12.03
C VAL A 8 34.96 8.18 -13.18
N THR A 9 35.41 6.94 -13.21
CA THR A 9 34.97 5.95 -14.18
C THR A 9 34.07 4.94 -13.46
N LEU A 10 32.81 4.78 -13.92
CA LEU A 10 31.89 3.80 -13.44
C LEU A 10 31.85 2.64 -14.45
N CYS A 11 32.08 1.44 -13.94
CA CYS A 11 31.87 0.21 -14.71
C CYS A 11 30.58 -0.46 -14.21
N ILE A 12 29.60 -0.58 -15.10
CA ILE A 12 28.35 -1.25 -14.82
C ILE A 12 28.39 -2.61 -15.52
N ASP A 13 28.37 -3.67 -14.73
CA ASP A 13 28.37 -5.05 -15.22
C ASP A 13 26.99 -5.66 -15.00
N ASN A 14 26.27 -5.92 -16.08
CA ASN A 14 24.98 -6.60 -16.09
C ASN A 14 25.12 -8.11 -16.17
N GLY A 15 26.34 -8.65 -16.07
CA GLY A 15 26.57 -10.07 -16.02
C GLY A 15 25.93 -10.70 -14.79
N TRP A 16 25.63 -11.98 -14.91
CA TRP A 16 25.02 -12.76 -13.85
C TRP A 16 25.97 -12.86 -12.63
N GLN A 17 25.66 -12.17 -11.56
CA GLN A 17 26.48 -12.12 -10.35
C GLN A 17 25.85 -12.86 -9.14
N LEU A 18 24.55 -13.14 -9.20
CA LEU A 18 23.85 -13.77 -8.11
C LEU A 18 24.00 -15.30 -8.14
N PRO A 19 23.99 -15.98 -7.00
CA PRO A 19 24.16 -17.45 -6.93
C PRO A 19 22.92 -18.23 -7.38
N TYR A 20 21.88 -17.56 -7.83
CA TYR A 20 20.60 -18.12 -8.27
C TYR A 20 20.03 -17.29 -9.41
N ARG A 21 19.04 -17.82 -10.12
CA ARG A 21 18.32 -17.05 -11.13
C ARG A 21 17.53 -15.94 -10.44
N PRO A 22 17.77 -14.66 -10.74
CA PRO A 22 16.98 -13.57 -10.20
C PRO A 22 15.60 -13.58 -10.87
N ASP A 23 14.56 -13.61 -10.05
CA ASP A 23 13.19 -13.37 -10.46
C ASP A 23 12.65 -12.24 -9.57
N GLY A 24 12.84 -11.01 -9.99
CA GLY A 24 12.41 -9.77 -9.36
C GLY A 24 12.26 -8.69 -10.41
N HIS A 25 11.58 -7.59 -10.13
CA HIS A 25 11.23 -6.59 -11.15
C HIS A 25 12.45 -5.86 -11.71
N GLY A 26 13.47 -5.63 -10.92
CA GLY A 26 14.68 -4.93 -11.35
C GLY A 26 15.68 -5.79 -12.14
N VAL A 27 15.50 -7.11 -12.14
CA VAL A 27 16.53 -8.05 -12.57
C VAL A 27 16.06 -9.11 -13.57
N SER A 28 14.77 -9.14 -13.91
CA SER A 28 14.19 -10.12 -14.82
C SER A 28 13.45 -9.48 -15.98
N ASP A 29 13.86 -9.76 -17.21
CA ASP A 29 13.16 -9.33 -18.43
C ASP A 29 11.75 -9.95 -18.55
N ALA A 30 11.48 -11.01 -17.81
CA ALA A 30 10.19 -11.69 -17.85
C ALA A 30 9.08 -10.89 -17.12
N LEU A 31 9.46 -9.95 -16.23
CA LEU A 31 8.54 -9.16 -15.41
C LEU A 31 8.44 -7.69 -15.86
N GLY A 32 9.14 -7.30 -16.88
CA GLY A 32 9.15 -5.93 -17.40
C GLY A 32 10.45 -5.60 -18.09
N ALA A 33 11.17 -4.60 -17.59
CA ALA A 33 12.48 -4.21 -18.11
C ALA A 33 13.56 -4.47 -17.05
N THR A 34 14.66 -5.10 -17.44
CA THR A 34 15.85 -5.20 -16.59
C THR A 34 16.47 -3.81 -16.43
N TRP A 35 16.58 -3.33 -15.18
CA TRP A 35 17.13 -2.02 -14.91
C TRP A 35 18.64 -2.07 -14.90
N ASN A 36 19.25 -1.15 -15.65
CA ASN A 36 20.69 -1.10 -15.83
C ASN A 36 21.18 0.34 -15.74
N GLY A 37 22.37 0.53 -15.19
CA GLY A 37 22.98 1.84 -15.10
C GLY A 37 22.67 2.56 -13.79
N VAL A 38 22.74 3.90 -13.85
CA VAL A 38 22.50 4.78 -12.71
C VAL A 38 21.15 5.47 -12.90
N ALA A 39 20.20 5.14 -12.04
CA ALA A 39 18.83 5.69 -12.13
C ALA A 39 18.66 7.01 -11.36
N GLY A 40 19.44 7.24 -10.31
CA GLY A 40 19.33 8.40 -9.43
C GLY A 40 20.49 9.39 -9.56
N ALA A 41 20.61 10.29 -8.59
CA ALA A 41 21.70 11.25 -8.51
C ALA A 41 23.05 10.58 -8.22
N ILE A 42 24.11 11.11 -8.81
CA ILE A 42 25.47 10.76 -8.45
C ILE A 42 26.00 11.87 -7.55
N THR A 43 26.30 11.55 -6.31
CA THR A 43 26.83 12.50 -5.33
C THR A 43 28.23 12.11 -4.89
N LEU A 44 29.07 13.11 -4.63
CA LEU A 44 30.36 12.94 -3.97
C LEU A 44 30.27 13.55 -2.58
N GLU A 45 30.26 12.70 -1.57
CA GLU A 45 30.23 13.13 -0.19
C GLU A 45 31.63 13.04 0.43
N LEU A 46 32.01 14.09 1.13
CA LEU A 46 33.29 14.15 1.85
C LEU A 46 33.04 13.97 3.35
N PHE A 47 33.56 12.89 3.87
CA PHE A 47 33.48 12.61 5.31
C PHE A 47 34.84 12.86 5.98
N ASN A 48 34.78 13.29 7.24
CA ASN A 48 35.90 13.14 8.15
C ASN A 48 36.15 11.64 8.40
N ARG A 49 37.32 11.28 8.95
CA ARG A 49 37.57 9.87 9.35
C ARG A 49 36.70 9.38 10.51
N ILE A 50 35.87 10.27 11.04
CA ILE A 50 34.81 10.00 12.02
C ILE A 50 33.53 10.61 11.47
N TRP A 51 32.51 9.81 11.28
CA TRP A 51 31.23 10.27 10.72
C TRP A 51 30.01 9.53 11.29
N ILE A 52 28.81 10.11 11.03
CA ILE A 52 27.52 9.49 11.28
C ILE A 52 27.18 8.59 10.09
N GLU A 53 27.23 7.29 10.30
CA GLU A 53 26.88 6.31 9.27
C GLU A 53 25.37 6.32 9.02
N ARG A 54 24.57 6.17 10.09
CA ARG A 54 23.11 6.22 10.01
C ARG A 54 22.50 6.68 11.33
N VAL A 55 21.22 7.09 11.26
CA VAL A 55 20.39 7.42 12.41
C VAL A 55 19.09 6.62 12.33
N GLN A 56 18.79 5.88 13.36
CA GLN A 56 17.55 5.12 13.48
C GLN A 56 16.66 5.74 14.54
N VAL A 57 15.38 5.96 14.23
CA VAL A 57 14.40 6.54 15.13
C VAL A 57 13.27 5.56 15.35
N ASN A 58 13.03 5.18 16.61
CA ASN A 58 11.84 4.44 17.03
C ASN A 58 10.94 5.38 17.83
N ALA A 59 9.90 5.89 17.18
CA ALA A 59 9.05 6.94 17.72
C ALA A 59 7.70 6.39 18.16
N GLN A 60 7.48 6.35 19.48
CA GLN A 60 6.20 6.01 20.10
C GLN A 60 5.92 7.02 21.22
N LEU A 61 4.89 7.86 21.06
CA LEU A 61 4.57 8.87 22.07
C LEU A 61 4.47 8.27 23.47
N PRO A 62 5.03 8.95 24.48
CA PRO A 62 5.61 10.31 24.43
C PRO A 62 7.11 10.35 24.11
N GLN A 63 7.71 9.30 23.61
CA GLN A 63 9.16 9.19 23.44
C GLN A 63 9.57 8.85 22.00
N ALA A 64 10.70 9.42 21.59
CA ALA A 64 11.45 8.96 20.43
C ALA A 64 12.81 8.41 20.92
N ALA A 65 13.03 7.11 20.73
CA ALA A 65 14.31 6.46 20.96
C ALA A 65 15.14 6.57 19.67
N ILE A 66 16.37 7.07 19.80
CA ILE A 66 17.21 7.41 18.67
C ILE A 66 18.56 6.70 18.84
N GLN A 67 18.96 5.92 17.83
CA GLN A 67 20.28 5.32 17.73
C GLN A 67 21.08 6.03 16.66
N VAL A 68 22.21 6.60 17.05
CA VAL A 68 23.17 7.25 16.14
C VAL A 68 24.34 6.30 15.95
N HIS A 69 24.45 5.72 14.76
CA HIS A 69 25.54 4.83 14.40
C HIS A 69 26.72 5.65 13.89
N LEU A 70 27.85 5.49 14.54
CA LEU A 70 29.06 6.24 14.30
C LEU A 70 30.18 5.32 13.81
N LYS A 71 30.98 5.82 12.89
CA LYS A 71 32.17 5.14 12.37
C LYS A 71 33.41 5.95 12.72
N ASN A 72 34.43 5.29 13.30
CA ASN A 72 35.76 5.85 13.51
C ASN A 72 36.80 5.02 12.72
N GLU A 73 37.32 5.61 11.64
CA GLU A 73 38.37 5.01 10.80
C GLU A 73 39.77 5.49 11.17
N THR A 74 39.93 6.22 12.27
CA THR A 74 41.25 6.53 12.79
C THR A 74 41.82 5.33 13.55
N SER A 75 43.15 5.31 13.76
CA SER A 75 43.81 4.31 14.63
C SER A 75 43.59 4.58 16.11
N ASP A 76 43.10 5.77 16.48
CA ASP A 76 43.10 6.28 17.83
C ASP A 76 41.68 6.46 18.36
N THR A 77 41.54 6.36 19.67
CA THR A 77 40.31 6.74 20.35
C THR A 77 40.09 8.24 20.27
N GLN A 78 38.87 8.65 19.91
CA GLN A 78 38.49 10.05 19.71
C GLN A 78 37.35 10.45 20.68
N ASN A 79 37.46 11.68 21.18
CA ASN A 79 36.38 12.26 22.00
C ASN A 79 35.50 13.15 21.12
N CYS A 80 34.21 12.84 21.08
CA CYS A 80 33.23 13.54 20.26
C CYS A 80 32.03 13.95 21.08
N ILE A 81 31.30 14.95 20.61
CA ILE A 81 29.98 15.30 21.10
C ILE A 81 28.96 14.95 20.01
N VAL A 82 27.97 14.15 20.37
CA VAL A 82 26.78 13.93 19.55
C VAL A 82 25.65 14.73 20.16
N ARG A 83 24.95 15.52 19.33
CA ARG A 83 23.74 16.24 19.71
C ARG A 83 22.62 15.84 18.78
N VAL A 84 21.46 15.56 19.37
CA VAL A 84 20.21 15.33 18.66
C VAL A 84 19.23 16.41 19.05
N GLN A 85 18.56 17.06 18.11
CA GLN A 85 17.65 18.18 18.35
C GLN A 85 16.51 18.17 17.34
N ASP A 86 15.29 18.41 17.82
CA ASP A 86 14.15 18.68 16.96
C ASP A 86 14.30 20.06 16.31
N ILE A 87 14.07 20.13 14.99
CA ILE A 87 14.28 21.36 14.21
C ILE A 87 13.24 22.42 14.57
N ALA A 88 11.98 22.03 14.71
CA ALA A 88 10.87 22.92 15.01
C ALA A 88 10.79 23.27 16.52
N ARG A 89 11.20 22.34 17.38
CA ARG A 89 11.12 22.44 18.84
C ARG A 89 12.53 22.34 19.45
N THR A 90 13.29 23.40 19.35
CA THR A 90 14.72 23.40 19.75
C THR A 90 15.01 23.11 21.21
N ASP A 91 14.00 23.20 22.08
CA ASP A 91 14.01 22.77 23.48
C ASP A 91 13.98 21.24 23.63
N ILE A 92 13.44 20.51 22.64
CA ILE A 92 13.50 19.06 22.58
C ILE A 92 14.85 18.66 22.00
N SER A 93 15.81 18.41 22.87
CA SER A 93 17.18 18.06 22.47
C SER A 93 17.89 17.24 23.52
N ALA A 94 18.83 16.42 23.10
CA ALA A 94 19.78 15.71 23.95
C ALA A 94 21.19 15.81 23.38
N LYS A 95 22.20 15.69 24.25
CA LYS A 95 23.60 15.67 23.85
C LYS A 95 24.38 14.72 24.74
N MET A 96 25.42 14.10 24.17
CA MET A 96 26.27 13.15 24.87
C MET A 96 27.74 13.37 24.43
N ILE A 97 28.68 13.21 25.38
CA ILE A 97 30.08 13.03 25.04
C ILE A 97 30.30 11.53 24.80
N CYS A 98 30.83 11.19 23.64
CA CYS A 98 31.11 9.83 23.24
C CYS A 98 32.65 9.65 23.11
N VAL A 99 33.14 8.55 23.69
CA VAL A 99 34.51 8.08 23.51
C VAL A 99 34.50 7.03 22.41
N LEU A 100 34.93 7.43 21.22
CA LEU A 100 34.82 6.58 20.02
C LEU A 100 36.15 5.83 19.81
N THR A 101 36.14 4.53 20.10
CA THR A 101 37.26 3.63 19.72
C THR A 101 37.23 3.40 18.21
N PRO A 102 38.37 2.93 17.60
CA PRO A 102 38.34 2.53 16.20
C PRO A 102 37.25 1.51 15.90
N GLY A 103 36.55 1.68 14.78
CA GLY A 103 35.44 0.84 14.36
C GLY A 103 34.04 1.48 14.50
N ASN A 104 33.00 0.66 14.67
CA ASN A 104 31.61 1.09 14.73
C ASN A 104 31.14 1.21 16.19
N GLN A 105 30.35 2.24 16.48
CA GLN A 105 29.74 2.46 17.79
C GLN A 105 28.33 3.03 17.65
N ILE A 106 27.49 2.81 18.67
CA ILE A 106 26.13 3.32 18.71
C ILE A 106 26.00 4.23 19.95
N CYS A 107 25.49 5.44 19.72
CA CYS A 107 25.07 6.35 20.78
C CYS A 107 23.55 6.38 20.85
N GLU A 108 22.97 6.13 22.02
CA GLU A 108 21.54 6.05 22.24
C GLU A 108 21.01 7.31 22.93
N PHE A 109 19.90 7.82 22.42
CA PHE A 109 19.20 8.99 22.97
C PHE A 109 17.72 8.69 23.12
N THR A 110 17.11 9.39 24.08
CA THR A 110 15.65 9.44 24.22
C THR A 110 15.23 10.90 24.26
N LEU A 111 14.38 11.30 23.34
CA LEU A 111 13.71 12.59 23.36
C LEU A 111 12.27 12.44 23.85
N ASN A 112 11.84 13.34 24.73
CA ASN A 112 10.46 13.35 25.23
C ASN A 112 9.66 14.42 24.49
N TYR A 113 8.54 14.03 23.94
CA TYR A 113 7.63 14.89 23.20
C TYR A 113 6.33 15.10 24.00
N PRO A 114 5.66 16.25 23.86
CA PRO A 114 4.32 16.44 24.39
C PRO A 114 3.32 15.40 23.89
N SER A 115 2.35 15.04 24.72
CA SER A 115 1.34 14.03 24.38
C SER A 115 0.39 14.43 23.23
N ASP A 116 0.33 15.72 22.92
CA ASP A 116 -0.45 16.32 21.82
C ASP A 116 0.36 16.47 20.52
N THR A 117 1.59 15.93 20.47
CA THR A 117 2.35 15.89 19.23
C THR A 117 1.60 15.10 18.16
N PRO A 118 1.44 15.66 16.93
CA PRO A 118 0.70 14.99 15.87
C PRO A 118 1.26 13.62 15.56
N LEU A 119 0.38 12.63 15.48
CA LEU A 119 0.70 11.29 15.02
C LEU A 119 0.77 11.25 13.49
N TRP A 120 1.35 10.19 12.97
CA TRP A 120 1.34 9.91 11.54
C TRP A 120 0.47 8.68 11.24
N ASP A 121 -0.53 8.85 10.37
CA ASP A 121 -1.32 7.76 9.78
C ASP A 121 -1.95 8.22 8.46
N GLU A 122 -2.89 7.42 7.90
CA GLU A 122 -3.58 7.73 6.63
C GLU A 122 -4.39 9.04 6.65
N PHE A 123 -4.73 9.56 7.82
CA PHE A 123 -5.54 10.77 7.99
C PHE A 123 -4.72 11.99 8.42
N ASP A 124 -3.67 11.79 9.20
CA ASP A 124 -2.83 12.84 9.76
C ASP A 124 -1.35 12.53 9.51
N GLN A 125 -0.65 13.43 8.84
CA GLN A 125 0.74 13.27 8.45
C GLN A 125 1.65 14.10 9.35
N GLY A 126 1.66 13.77 10.66
CA GLY A 126 2.45 14.46 11.68
C GLY A 126 3.94 14.14 11.58
N LEU A 127 4.60 14.64 10.54
CA LEU A 127 6.04 14.47 10.36
C LEU A 127 6.84 15.33 11.34
N GLN A 128 7.94 14.78 11.84
CA GLN A 128 8.91 15.42 12.72
C GLN A 128 10.27 15.41 12.04
N HIS A 129 11.11 16.41 12.34
CA HIS A 129 12.42 16.57 11.74
C HIS A 129 13.49 16.77 12.82
N LEU A 130 14.50 15.91 12.81
CA LEU A 130 15.65 15.98 13.70
C LEU A 130 16.89 16.45 12.95
N ILE A 131 17.75 17.17 13.66
CA ILE A 131 19.11 17.43 13.26
C ILE A 131 20.05 16.72 14.22
N VAL A 132 20.93 15.87 13.68
CA VAL A 132 21.98 15.18 14.42
C VAL A 132 23.31 15.80 14.07
N THR A 133 24.04 16.30 15.07
CA THR A 133 25.33 16.97 14.90
C THR A 133 26.42 16.18 15.60
N LEU A 134 27.46 15.82 14.87
CA LEU A 134 28.69 15.24 15.39
C LEU A 134 29.80 16.33 15.42
N SER A 135 30.43 16.53 16.58
CA SER A 135 31.50 17.50 16.75
C SER A 135 32.71 16.85 17.43
N SER A 136 33.91 17.21 16.99
CA SER A 136 35.15 16.85 17.71
C SER A 136 35.36 17.75 18.92
N ILE A 137 36.06 17.24 19.92
CA ILE A 137 36.55 17.98 21.08
C ILE A 137 38.08 18.21 20.88
N SER A 138 38.55 19.45 20.98
CA SER A 138 39.98 19.73 20.79
C SER A 138 40.85 19.14 21.91
N ASN A 139 42.01 18.60 21.53
CA ASN A 139 42.93 17.86 22.39
C ASN A 139 43.59 18.69 23.52
N ALA A 140 43.33 19.97 23.64
CA ALA A 140 43.94 20.81 24.67
C ALA A 140 43.68 20.36 26.12
N LEU A 141 42.75 19.41 26.32
CA LEU A 141 42.33 18.90 27.63
C LEU A 141 42.42 17.36 27.79
N GLN A 142 43.05 16.66 26.84
CA GLN A 142 43.18 15.19 26.91
C GLN A 142 43.97 14.68 28.13
N GLY A 143 44.82 15.51 28.75
CA GLY A 143 45.65 15.10 29.89
C GLY A 143 44.91 14.97 31.22
N GLU A 144 43.78 15.66 31.41
CA GLU A 144 43.07 15.68 32.71
C GLU A 144 41.87 14.75 32.77
N MET A 145 41.36 14.25 31.62
CA MET A 145 40.12 13.48 31.56
C MET A 145 40.27 11.95 31.44
N GLN A 146 41.49 11.45 31.35
CA GLN A 146 41.71 10.00 31.09
C GLN A 146 41.28 9.04 32.21
N SER A 147 40.92 9.54 33.38
CA SER A 147 40.63 8.70 34.56
C SER A 147 39.12 8.60 34.97
N SER A 148 38.19 9.29 34.28
CA SER A 148 36.85 9.43 34.83
C SER A 148 35.67 9.32 33.84
N ILE A 149 35.87 9.03 32.56
CA ILE A 149 34.77 9.05 31.58
C ILE A 149 34.46 7.68 31.04
N THR A 150 33.66 6.94 31.77
CA THR A 150 32.71 5.95 31.24
C THR A 150 31.37 6.65 31.09
N GLN A 151 30.80 6.69 29.88
CA GLN A 151 29.45 7.18 29.49
C GLN A 151 28.66 7.87 30.64
N LEU A 152 28.88 9.16 30.87
CA LEU A 152 28.09 9.93 31.83
C LEU A 152 27.05 10.78 31.08
N PRO A 153 25.75 10.64 31.36
CA PRO A 153 24.77 11.63 30.93
C PRO A 153 25.08 12.95 31.62
N LEU A 154 25.46 13.96 30.86
CA LEU A 154 25.81 15.28 31.37
C LEU A 154 24.56 16.07 31.76
N GLN A 155 24.22 16.10 33.05
CA GLN A 155 23.21 17.01 33.59
C GLN A 155 23.74 18.43 33.84
N SER A 156 25.04 18.71 33.72
CA SER A 156 25.59 20.06 33.97
C SER A 156 25.84 20.80 32.63
N LYS A 157 25.04 21.84 32.37
CA LYS A 157 25.17 22.75 31.22
C LYS A 157 26.54 23.50 31.19
N GLU A 158 27.22 23.60 32.29
CA GLU A 158 28.43 24.42 32.45
C GLU A 158 29.70 23.80 31.90
N MET A 159 29.91 22.48 32.01
CA MET A 159 31.14 21.85 31.51
C MET A 159 31.28 21.81 29.99
N VAL A 160 30.17 21.71 29.27
CA VAL A 160 30.18 21.57 27.78
C VAL A 160 30.42 22.90 27.07
N SER A 161 30.19 24.04 27.74
CA SER A 161 30.42 25.37 27.15
C SER A 161 31.91 25.75 27.03
N GLN A 162 32.82 25.07 27.74
CA GLN A 162 34.24 25.39 27.81
C GLN A 162 35.11 24.73 26.72
N PHE A 163 34.54 23.79 25.91
CA PHE A 163 35.32 23.11 24.88
C PHE A 163 35.27 23.85 23.54
N SER A 164 36.40 24.01 22.90
CA SER A 164 36.48 24.37 21.49
C SER A 164 35.98 23.20 20.65
N LYS A 165 34.93 23.41 19.85
CA LYS A 165 34.23 22.39 19.06
C LYS A 165 34.37 22.67 17.58
N VAL A 166 34.66 21.62 16.81
CA VAL A 166 34.56 21.65 15.35
C VAL A 166 33.47 20.69 14.93
N VAL A 167 32.47 21.20 14.22
CA VAL A 167 31.43 20.35 13.64
C VAL A 167 32.07 19.51 12.53
N LEU A 168 31.97 18.20 12.68
CA LEU A 168 32.46 17.22 11.72
C LEU A 168 31.41 16.87 10.67
N GLN A 169 30.16 16.72 11.11
CA GLN A 169 29.02 16.36 10.26
C GLN A 169 27.69 16.75 10.89
N THR A 170 26.73 17.05 10.03
CA THR A 170 25.33 17.26 10.39
C THR A 170 24.48 16.39 9.48
N LYS A 171 23.48 15.70 10.05
CA LYS A 171 22.54 14.86 9.31
C LYS A 171 21.13 15.19 9.75
N GLU A 172 20.25 15.47 8.77
CA GLU A 172 18.81 15.64 9.02
C GLU A 172 18.09 14.31 8.88
N VAL A 173 17.06 14.09 9.68
CA VAL A 173 16.27 12.86 9.71
C VAL A 173 14.80 13.22 9.87
N THR A 174 13.98 12.73 8.95
CA THR A 174 12.51 12.82 9.04
C THR A 174 11.95 11.52 9.61
N PHE A 175 10.93 11.64 10.47
CA PHE A 175 10.21 10.51 11.04
C PHE A 175 8.77 10.91 11.41
N GLY A 176 7.95 9.94 11.79
CA GLY A 176 6.61 10.18 12.31
C GLY A 176 6.31 9.32 13.54
N PHE A 177 5.50 9.83 14.47
CA PHE A 177 5.00 9.03 15.56
C PHE A 177 3.91 8.09 15.06
N ARG A 178 4.28 6.83 14.84
CA ARG A 178 3.37 5.76 14.41
C ARG A 178 3.62 4.51 15.24
N ARG A 179 2.57 4.00 15.87
CA ARG A 179 2.56 2.65 16.45
C ARG A 179 1.74 1.74 15.55
N ALA A 180 2.38 0.69 15.03
CA ALA A 180 1.72 -0.37 14.26
C ALA A 180 1.82 -1.68 15.02
N GLU A 181 0.70 -2.37 15.16
CA GLU A 181 0.64 -3.67 15.82
C GLU A 181 -0.48 -4.52 15.21
N VAL A 182 -0.39 -5.83 15.41
CA VAL A 182 -1.49 -6.76 15.16
C VAL A 182 -2.10 -7.13 16.50
N LYS A 183 -3.40 -6.92 16.63
CA LYS A 183 -4.14 -7.21 17.85
C LYS A 183 -5.51 -7.79 17.51
N ASP A 184 -5.85 -8.90 18.13
CA ASP A 184 -7.14 -9.59 17.96
C ASP A 184 -7.48 -9.85 16.47
N GLY A 185 -6.46 -10.19 15.66
CA GLY A 185 -6.59 -10.44 14.23
C GLY A 185 -6.75 -9.19 13.35
N HIS A 186 -6.53 -7.99 13.88
CA HIS A 186 -6.65 -6.71 13.17
C HIS A 186 -5.30 -6.03 13.02
N PHE A 187 -5.15 -5.24 11.95
CA PHE A 187 -4.15 -4.19 11.90
C PHE A 187 -4.58 -3.03 12.78
N VAL A 188 -3.75 -2.64 13.72
CA VAL A 188 -4.02 -1.52 14.63
C VAL A 188 -2.93 -0.47 14.46
N ILE A 189 -3.32 0.70 13.95
CA ILE A 189 -2.43 1.84 13.75
C ILE A 189 -2.84 2.94 14.73
N ASN A 190 -1.91 3.36 15.59
CA ASN A 190 -2.16 4.36 16.62
C ASN A 190 -3.39 4.05 17.51
N GLY A 191 -3.60 2.77 17.81
CA GLY A 191 -4.73 2.30 18.63
C GLY A 191 -6.07 2.21 17.88
N ARG A 192 -6.08 2.36 16.56
CA ARG A 192 -7.27 2.32 15.71
C ARG A 192 -7.22 1.12 14.75
N ASN A 193 -8.31 0.33 14.70
CA ASN A 193 -8.47 -0.70 13.70
C ASN A 193 -8.40 -0.08 12.31
N THR A 194 -7.59 -0.65 11.45
CA THR A 194 -7.28 -0.14 10.10
C THR A 194 -7.57 -1.22 9.06
N TYR A 195 -8.20 -0.84 7.96
CA TYR A 195 -8.40 -1.68 6.79
C TYR A 195 -7.52 -1.17 5.64
N LEU A 196 -6.66 -2.03 5.11
CA LEU A 196 -5.75 -1.69 4.03
C LEU A 196 -6.45 -1.83 2.67
N ARG A 197 -6.63 -0.72 1.99
CA ARG A 197 -7.24 -0.63 0.65
C ARG A 197 -6.12 -0.32 -0.33
N GLY A 198 -5.64 -1.33 -1.03
CA GLY A 198 -4.39 -1.19 -1.75
C GLY A 198 -4.42 -1.53 -3.22
N THR A 199 -3.32 -1.19 -3.85
CA THR A 199 -2.97 -1.59 -5.20
C THR A 199 -1.53 -2.13 -5.23
N HIS A 200 -1.30 -3.01 -6.15
CA HIS A 200 0.02 -3.47 -6.55
C HIS A 200 0.77 -2.34 -7.28
N PHE A 201 2.10 -2.33 -7.20
CA PHE A 201 3.00 -1.56 -8.04
C PHE A 201 4.20 -2.43 -8.40
N GLY A 202 4.27 -2.85 -9.65
CA GLY A 202 5.27 -3.80 -10.15
C GLY A 202 6.52 -3.16 -10.73
N GLY A 203 6.82 -1.90 -10.41
CA GLY A 203 8.02 -1.24 -10.90
C GLY A 203 7.99 -0.94 -12.40
N ASP A 204 6.83 -0.68 -12.97
CA ASP A 204 6.65 -0.32 -14.36
C ASP A 204 6.77 1.20 -14.56
N TYR A 205 7.70 1.58 -15.39
CA TYR A 205 8.05 2.97 -15.69
C TYR A 205 7.98 3.23 -17.19
N PRO A 206 6.78 3.52 -17.77
CA PRO A 206 6.56 3.50 -19.21
C PRO A 206 7.41 4.52 -19.99
N LEU A 207 7.76 5.66 -19.37
CA LEU A 207 8.56 6.69 -20.03
C LEU A 207 10.06 6.44 -19.92
N SER A 208 10.53 6.06 -18.75
CA SER A 208 11.97 5.90 -18.48
C SER A 208 12.48 4.47 -18.66
N GLY A 209 11.62 3.46 -18.46
CA GLY A 209 12.00 2.04 -18.42
C GLY A 209 12.84 1.65 -17.19
N ILE A 210 13.10 2.60 -16.28
CA ILE A 210 13.86 2.43 -15.03
C ILE A 210 13.16 3.23 -13.92
N PRO A 211 13.44 2.96 -12.63
CA PRO A 211 12.83 3.68 -11.52
C PRO A 211 12.94 5.19 -11.63
N ASP A 212 11.81 5.88 -11.51
CA ASP A 212 11.77 7.33 -11.46
C ASP A 212 12.12 7.78 -10.03
N CYS A 213 13.21 8.55 -9.89
CA CYS A 213 13.68 9.09 -8.61
C CYS A 213 13.16 10.51 -8.36
N GLY A 214 12.27 11.04 -9.22
CA GLY A 214 11.68 12.37 -9.10
C GLY A 214 10.45 12.39 -8.20
N SER A 215 10.33 13.42 -7.36
CA SER A 215 9.18 13.56 -6.45
C SER A 215 7.85 13.70 -7.19
N ALA A 216 7.82 14.41 -8.32
CA ALA A 216 6.58 14.68 -9.06
C ALA A 216 5.88 13.40 -9.57
N TYR A 217 6.65 12.38 -9.97
CA TYR A 217 6.11 11.09 -10.38
C TYR A 217 5.38 10.40 -9.21
N TRP A 218 6.04 10.33 -8.06
CA TRP A 218 5.50 9.65 -6.89
C TRP A 218 4.39 10.45 -6.21
N ASP A 219 4.45 11.79 -6.22
CA ASP A 219 3.36 12.63 -5.73
C ASP A 219 2.07 12.39 -6.55
N LYS A 220 2.17 12.26 -7.90
CA LYS A 220 1.03 11.91 -8.76
C LYS A 220 0.43 10.55 -8.38
N ILE A 221 1.27 9.53 -8.15
CA ILE A 221 0.82 8.18 -7.78
C ILE A 221 0.08 8.22 -6.44
N MET A 222 0.67 8.85 -5.41
CA MET A 222 0.07 8.91 -4.08
C MET A 222 -1.24 9.71 -4.07
N GLU A 223 -1.30 10.83 -4.79
CA GLU A 223 -2.54 11.60 -4.96
C GLU A 223 -3.63 10.78 -5.67
N THR A 224 -3.25 10.04 -6.71
CA THR A 224 -4.15 9.15 -7.43
C THR A 224 -4.70 8.07 -6.52
N VAL A 225 -3.86 7.36 -5.79
CA VAL A 225 -4.25 6.32 -4.82
C VAL A 225 -5.26 6.86 -3.80
N LYS A 226 -4.99 8.04 -3.22
CA LYS A 226 -5.90 8.70 -2.27
C LYS A 226 -7.22 9.13 -2.93
N THR A 227 -7.16 9.67 -4.14
CA THR A 227 -8.34 10.09 -4.92
C THR A 227 -9.29 8.92 -5.16
N TRP A 228 -8.74 7.74 -5.43
CA TRP A 228 -9.50 6.50 -5.65
C TRP A 228 -9.82 5.75 -4.34
N GLY A 229 -9.74 6.41 -3.18
CA GLY A 229 -10.19 5.87 -1.88
C GLY A 229 -9.25 4.84 -1.25
N MET A 230 -8.05 4.69 -1.77
CA MET A 230 -7.05 3.76 -1.27
C MET A 230 -6.09 4.42 -0.28
N ASN A 231 -5.40 3.59 0.52
CA ASN A 231 -4.45 4.02 1.54
C ASN A 231 -3.18 3.16 1.59
N PHE A 232 -3.00 2.26 0.63
CA PHE A 232 -1.95 1.24 0.67
C PHE A 232 -1.38 0.95 -0.72
N ILE A 233 -0.06 0.78 -0.82
CA ILE A 233 0.63 0.28 -2.02
C ILE A 233 1.54 -0.87 -1.62
N ARG A 234 1.46 -1.98 -2.36
CA ARG A 234 2.41 -3.07 -2.32
C ARG A 234 3.41 -2.92 -3.46
N CYS A 235 4.69 -2.75 -3.11
CA CYS A 235 5.79 -2.74 -4.08
C CYS A 235 6.22 -4.19 -4.32
N HIS A 236 5.79 -4.76 -5.44
CA HIS A 236 5.94 -6.17 -5.77
C HIS A 236 7.37 -6.50 -6.20
N SER A 237 8.03 -7.39 -5.44
CA SER A 237 9.37 -7.92 -5.72
C SER A 237 10.42 -6.84 -5.98
N TYR A 238 10.33 -5.69 -5.30
CA TYR A 238 11.38 -4.66 -5.30
C TYR A 238 11.18 -3.61 -4.21
N CYS A 239 12.25 -2.85 -3.92
CA CYS A 239 12.21 -1.68 -3.05
C CYS A 239 12.24 -0.40 -3.91
N PRO A 240 11.23 0.48 -3.82
CA PRO A 240 11.18 1.70 -4.61
C PRO A 240 12.22 2.74 -4.13
N PRO A 241 12.52 3.78 -4.93
CA PRO A 241 13.43 4.85 -4.54
C PRO A 241 12.88 5.69 -3.38
N GLU A 242 13.78 6.43 -2.69
CA GLU A 242 13.44 7.29 -1.54
C GLU A 242 12.27 8.25 -1.82
N ALA A 243 12.19 8.78 -3.04
CA ALA A 243 11.11 9.67 -3.45
C ALA A 243 9.70 9.06 -3.28
N ALA A 244 9.57 7.74 -3.39
CA ALA A 244 8.32 7.03 -3.13
C ALA A 244 7.92 7.07 -1.65
N PHE A 245 8.88 6.83 -0.76
CA PHE A 245 8.65 6.89 0.69
C PHE A 245 8.31 8.31 1.13
N GLU A 246 9.06 9.31 0.65
CA GLU A 246 8.78 10.72 0.96
C GLU A 246 7.39 11.15 0.49
N ALA A 247 6.99 10.76 -0.72
CA ALA A 247 5.65 11.07 -1.23
C ALA A 247 4.56 10.37 -0.42
N ALA A 248 4.77 9.10 -0.05
CA ALA A 248 3.85 8.33 0.79
C ALA A 248 3.74 8.92 2.21
N ASP A 249 4.86 9.38 2.79
CA ASP A 249 4.89 10.08 4.08
C ASP A 249 4.03 11.35 4.05
N ARG A 250 4.14 12.14 2.98
CA ARG A 250 3.34 13.36 2.80
C ARG A 250 1.86 13.09 2.56
N ALA A 251 1.55 12.00 1.85
CA ALA A 251 0.18 11.67 1.47
C ALA A 251 -0.59 10.84 2.51
N GLY A 252 0.08 10.21 3.47
CA GLY A 252 -0.53 9.26 4.39
C GLY A 252 -0.93 7.96 3.67
N VAL A 253 -0.01 7.40 2.87
CA VAL A 253 -0.17 6.11 2.20
C VAL A 253 0.77 5.11 2.85
N TYR A 254 0.26 3.96 3.24
CA TYR A 254 1.07 2.87 3.78
C TYR A 254 1.77 2.13 2.65
N LEU A 255 3.03 1.77 2.87
CA LEU A 255 3.82 0.99 1.93
C LEU A 255 4.13 -0.40 2.50
N GLN A 256 3.92 -1.41 1.70
CA GLN A 256 4.59 -2.69 1.84
C GLN A 256 5.72 -2.76 0.83
N ILE A 257 6.91 -3.00 1.34
CA ILE A 257 8.11 -3.21 0.54
C ILE A 257 8.35 -4.72 0.43
N GLU A 258 8.82 -5.16 -0.72
CA GLU A 258 9.33 -6.51 -0.90
C GLU A 258 10.81 -6.47 -1.25
N CYS A 259 11.54 -7.49 -0.82
CA CYS A 259 12.88 -7.72 -1.35
C CYS A 259 12.76 -8.07 -2.85
N ASP A 260 13.81 -7.80 -3.62
CA ASP A 260 13.80 -8.05 -5.08
C ASP A 260 13.88 -9.56 -5.37
N MET A 261 12.82 -10.27 -4.95
CA MET A 261 12.74 -11.72 -4.96
C MET A 261 11.37 -12.25 -5.40
N TRP A 262 11.41 -13.22 -6.30
CA TRP A 262 10.32 -14.11 -6.66
C TRP A 262 10.92 -15.48 -6.96
N ASN A 263 11.34 -16.20 -5.92
CA ASN A 263 12.30 -17.28 -6.05
C ASN A 263 11.89 -18.58 -5.34
N VAL A 264 12.68 -19.62 -5.60
CA VAL A 264 12.60 -20.92 -4.94
C VAL A 264 13.57 -20.94 -3.78
N PHE A 265 13.07 -21.16 -2.57
CA PHE A 265 13.84 -21.18 -1.33
C PHE A 265 14.15 -22.61 -0.87
N ALA A 266 15.21 -22.73 -0.08
CA ALA A 266 15.58 -23.95 0.63
C ALA A 266 16.32 -23.58 1.92
N PRO A 267 16.33 -24.46 2.98
CA PRO A 267 16.89 -24.10 4.28
C PRO A 267 18.35 -23.63 4.26
N ASP A 268 19.18 -24.24 3.44
CA ASP A 268 20.63 -23.96 3.35
C ASP A 268 21.01 -23.16 2.08
N ALA A 269 20.05 -22.55 1.41
CA ALA A 269 20.31 -21.82 0.17
C ALA A 269 21.14 -20.56 0.45
N GLN A 270 22.19 -20.35 -0.37
CA GLN A 270 23.02 -19.13 -0.33
C GLN A 270 22.16 -17.87 -0.55
N MET A 271 21.05 -17.99 -1.25
CA MET A 271 20.06 -16.95 -1.46
C MET A 271 19.55 -16.35 -0.14
N ASN A 272 19.40 -17.15 0.92
CA ASN A 272 18.95 -16.64 2.22
C ASN A 272 19.89 -15.57 2.79
N ASN A 273 21.19 -15.64 2.48
CA ASN A 273 22.15 -14.60 2.87
C ASN A 273 21.98 -13.34 2.03
N VAL A 274 21.73 -13.47 0.71
CA VAL A 274 21.47 -12.33 -0.17
C VAL A 274 20.19 -11.60 0.26
N LEU A 275 19.13 -12.35 0.51
CA LEU A 275 17.87 -11.83 1.06
C LEU A 275 18.11 -11.06 2.37
N TRP A 276 18.90 -11.61 3.29
CA TRP A 276 19.17 -10.94 4.57
C TRP A 276 19.99 -9.65 4.41
N GLU A 277 21.00 -9.64 3.55
CA GLU A 277 21.80 -8.42 3.28
C GLU A 277 20.96 -7.33 2.61
N GLU A 278 20.08 -7.68 1.70
CA GLU A 278 19.13 -6.75 1.09
C GLU A 278 18.14 -6.22 2.13
N THR A 279 17.56 -7.10 2.94
CA THR A 279 16.66 -6.73 4.04
C THR A 279 17.28 -5.67 4.94
N LYS A 280 18.53 -5.88 5.37
CA LYS A 280 19.23 -4.91 6.21
C LYS A 280 19.40 -3.56 5.51
N ARG A 281 19.80 -3.57 4.23
CA ARG A 281 19.92 -2.32 3.46
C ARG A 281 18.60 -1.55 3.38
N ILE A 282 17.50 -2.23 3.11
CA ILE A 282 16.17 -1.63 3.07
C ILE A 282 15.80 -1.01 4.43
N LEU A 283 15.93 -1.77 5.52
CA LEU A 283 15.59 -1.32 6.87
C LEU A 283 16.51 -0.18 7.35
N ASP A 284 17.81 -0.26 7.05
CA ASP A 284 18.78 0.76 7.44
C ASP A 284 18.59 2.07 6.69
N THR A 285 18.17 2.01 5.43
CA THR A 285 17.99 3.19 4.57
C THR A 285 16.63 3.83 4.79
N PHE A 286 15.55 3.05 4.77
CA PHE A 286 14.19 3.56 4.70
C PHE A 286 13.37 3.37 5.99
N GLY A 287 13.91 2.69 6.99
CA GLY A 287 13.14 2.34 8.19
C GLY A 287 12.67 3.51 9.07
N ASN A 288 13.11 4.74 8.82
CA ASN A 288 12.60 5.93 9.51
C ASN A 288 11.31 6.50 8.88
N HIS A 289 10.97 6.13 7.64
CA HIS A 289 9.77 6.60 6.98
C HIS A 289 8.51 6.01 7.66
N PRO A 290 7.61 6.83 8.17
CA PRO A 290 6.41 6.31 8.83
C PRO A 290 5.44 5.63 7.85
N SER A 291 5.52 5.91 6.56
CA SER A 291 4.77 5.21 5.51
C SER A 291 5.24 3.77 5.31
N PHE A 292 6.49 3.44 5.60
CA PHE A 292 7.02 2.08 5.54
C PHE A 292 6.40 1.23 6.64
N LEU A 293 5.25 0.61 6.35
CA LEU A 293 4.48 -0.15 7.32
C LEU A 293 4.90 -1.61 7.37
N MET A 294 5.13 -2.23 6.22
CA MET A 294 5.25 -3.69 6.07
C MET A 294 6.44 -4.09 5.20
N LEU A 295 7.06 -5.22 5.54
CA LEU A 295 8.12 -5.84 4.73
C LEU A 295 7.82 -7.32 4.48
N SER A 296 7.97 -7.76 3.23
CA SER A 296 7.85 -9.15 2.80
C SER A 296 9.15 -9.63 2.14
N PRO A 297 9.53 -10.90 2.32
CA PRO A 297 10.77 -11.43 1.76
C PRO A 297 10.68 -11.65 0.24
N SER A 298 9.49 -11.97 -0.26
CA SER A 298 9.31 -12.42 -1.65
C SER A 298 7.84 -12.41 -2.04
N ASN A 299 7.56 -12.15 -3.31
CA ASN A 299 6.33 -12.62 -3.93
C ASN A 299 6.36 -14.14 -4.06
N GLU A 300 5.23 -14.80 -3.91
CA GLU A 300 4.94 -16.21 -4.22
C GLU A 300 6.15 -17.16 -4.10
N PRO A 301 6.74 -17.33 -2.91
CA PRO A 301 7.95 -18.12 -2.73
C PRO A 301 7.70 -19.60 -3.07
N GLY A 302 8.63 -20.21 -3.82
CA GLY A 302 8.60 -21.63 -4.16
C GLY A 302 9.54 -22.48 -3.31
N GLY A 303 9.51 -23.81 -3.54
CA GLY A 303 10.40 -24.76 -2.87
C GLY A 303 10.07 -25.02 -1.40
N ASP A 304 11.10 -25.30 -0.60
CA ASP A 304 10.96 -25.51 0.86
C ASP A 304 11.14 -24.19 1.62
N TRP A 305 10.26 -23.25 1.33
CA TRP A 305 10.33 -21.84 1.73
C TRP A 305 9.88 -21.56 3.17
N LEU A 306 8.99 -22.38 3.74
CA LEU A 306 8.30 -22.05 5.01
C LEU A 306 9.28 -21.83 6.17
N MET A 307 10.19 -22.76 6.38
CA MET A 307 11.15 -22.67 7.49
C MET A 307 12.14 -21.50 7.32
N PRO A 308 12.85 -21.35 6.19
CA PRO A 308 13.80 -20.23 6.04
C PRO A 308 13.13 -18.86 6.11
N LEU A 309 11.89 -18.69 5.63
CA LEU A 309 11.20 -17.42 5.68
C LEU A 309 10.56 -17.14 7.06
N THR A 310 10.18 -18.16 7.82
CA THR A 310 9.82 -18.00 9.24
C THR A 310 11.03 -17.53 10.08
N ASP A 311 12.21 -18.10 9.84
CA ASP A 311 13.45 -17.68 10.47
C ASP A 311 13.83 -16.23 10.06
N TRP A 312 13.60 -15.89 8.80
CA TRP A 312 13.82 -14.53 8.31
C TRP A 312 12.93 -13.51 9.04
N VAL A 313 11.63 -13.77 9.23
CA VAL A 313 10.74 -12.89 10.01
C VAL A 313 11.23 -12.71 11.44
N SER A 314 11.69 -13.80 12.07
CA SER A 314 12.24 -13.74 13.42
C SER A 314 13.48 -12.85 13.50
N LYS A 315 14.39 -12.95 12.50
CA LYS A 315 15.56 -12.07 12.37
C LYS A 315 15.17 -10.62 12.14
N CYS A 316 14.18 -10.36 11.28
CA CYS A 316 13.69 -9.01 11.01
C CYS A 316 13.18 -8.34 12.29
N ARG A 317 12.32 -9.00 13.07
CA ARG A 317 11.80 -8.47 14.33
C ARG A 317 12.89 -8.18 15.36
N ALA A 318 13.91 -9.03 15.41
CA ALA A 318 15.04 -8.82 16.31
C ALA A 318 15.93 -7.65 15.86
N TYR A 319 16.02 -7.41 14.56
CA TYR A 319 16.81 -6.33 13.98
C TYR A 319 16.11 -4.99 14.00
N ASP A 320 14.81 -4.96 13.63
CA ASP A 320 14.00 -3.76 13.58
C ASP A 320 12.54 -4.08 13.91
N SER A 321 12.06 -3.60 15.04
CA SER A 321 10.69 -3.84 15.52
C SER A 321 9.67 -2.78 15.10
N ARG A 322 10.04 -1.83 14.21
CA ARG A 322 9.19 -0.71 13.80
C ARG A 322 8.14 -1.10 12.75
N HIS A 323 8.32 -2.21 12.07
CA HIS A 323 7.52 -2.67 10.93
C HIS A 323 6.78 -3.97 11.22
N LEU A 324 5.81 -4.30 10.39
CA LEU A 324 5.13 -5.60 10.38
C LEU A 324 5.76 -6.49 9.31
N TYR A 325 5.88 -7.78 9.61
CA TYR A 325 6.58 -8.74 8.77
C TYR A 325 5.71 -9.93 8.41
N THR A 326 5.77 -10.37 7.16
CA THR A 326 5.12 -11.59 6.69
C THR A 326 6.13 -12.60 6.14
N ILE A 327 5.75 -13.87 6.11
CA ILE A 327 6.57 -14.95 5.54
C ILE A 327 6.45 -15.02 4.01
N GLN A 328 5.46 -14.38 3.41
CA GLN A 328 5.21 -14.42 1.97
C GLN A 328 4.19 -13.34 1.55
N SER A 329 4.20 -12.99 0.26
CA SER A 329 3.09 -12.33 -0.41
C SER A 329 2.51 -13.29 -1.45
N GLY A 330 1.24 -13.66 -1.29
CA GLY A 330 0.52 -14.47 -2.24
C GLY A 330 0.68 -15.99 -2.08
N TRP A 331 0.75 -16.68 -3.18
CA TRP A 331 0.83 -18.13 -3.30
C TRP A 331 2.27 -18.66 -3.08
N PRO A 332 2.51 -19.89 -2.56
CA PRO A 332 1.53 -20.82 -2.01
C PRO A 332 1.19 -20.51 -0.55
N TYR A 333 0.02 -20.96 -0.13
CA TYR A 333 -0.33 -20.94 1.30
C TYR A 333 0.23 -22.16 2.01
N PRO A 334 0.61 -22.01 3.27
CA PRO A 334 0.77 -23.18 4.14
C PRO A 334 -0.56 -23.94 4.13
N MET A 335 -0.52 -25.22 3.76
CA MET A 335 -1.72 -26.07 3.69
C MET A 335 -2.37 -26.29 5.06
N GLU A 336 -1.66 -26.01 6.12
CA GLU A 336 -2.06 -26.19 7.50
C GLU A 336 -1.94 -24.83 8.21
N PRO A 337 -3.05 -24.06 8.36
CA PRO A 337 -3.04 -22.74 8.97
C PRO A 337 -2.44 -22.69 10.38
N ASP A 338 -2.58 -23.76 11.15
CA ASP A 338 -2.02 -23.93 12.50
C ASP A 338 -0.49 -24.04 12.51
N LYS A 339 0.13 -24.34 11.38
CA LYS A 339 1.59 -24.33 11.21
C LYS A 339 2.16 -22.96 10.83
N ILE A 340 1.31 -22.00 10.52
CA ILE A 340 1.75 -20.62 10.30
C ILE A 340 2.10 -20.03 11.66
N THR A 341 3.38 -19.83 11.92
CA THR A 341 3.87 -19.24 13.16
C THR A 341 4.85 -18.12 12.86
N GLY A 342 4.92 -17.15 13.77
CA GLY A 342 5.96 -16.13 13.70
C GLY A 342 5.73 -15.01 12.68
N THR A 343 4.64 -14.99 11.94
CA THR A 343 4.27 -13.88 11.04
C THR A 343 3.37 -12.86 11.74
N ASP A 344 3.28 -11.61 11.25
CA ASP A 344 2.32 -10.62 11.75
C ASP A 344 1.00 -10.70 10.98
N TYR A 345 1.05 -11.03 9.71
CA TYR A 345 -0.11 -11.14 8.83
C TYR A 345 0.15 -12.17 7.73
N VAL A 346 -0.89 -12.52 7.00
CA VAL A 346 -0.80 -13.45 5.88
C VAL A 346 -1.47 -12.88 4.64
N TYR A 347 -0.92 -13.22 3.50
CA TYR A 347 -1.59 -13.00 2.23
C TYR A 347 -2.44 -14.21 1.87
N PHE A 348 -3.51 -13.94 1.16
CA PHE A 348 -4.46 -14.93 0.74
C PHE A 348 -4.85 -14.68 -0.71
N HIS A 349 -4.60 -15.62 -1.57
CA HIS A 349 -4.93 -15.46 -2.98
C HIS A 349 -6.44 -15.23 -3.14
N ARG A 350 -6.82 -14.38 -4.09
CA ARG A 350 -8.20 -13.99 -4.44
C ARG A 350 -9.27 -15.08 -4.45
N SER A 351 -8.87 -16.33 -4.33
CA SER A 351 -9.76 -17.49 -4.33
C SER A 351 -9.92 -18.18 -2.98
N GLY A 352 -9.06 -17.87 -2.02
CA GLY A 352 -9.07 -18.51 -0.71
C GLY A 352 -8.78 -20.02 -0.68
N PHE A 353 -8.65 -20.58 0.52
CA PHE A 353 -8.51 -22.02 0.71
C PHE A 353 -9.76 -22.77 0.24
N GLY A 354 -9.59 -23.70 -0.71
CA GLY A 354 -10.67 -24.53 -1.22
C GLY A 354 -11.70 -23.81 -2.09
N ILE A 355 -11.48 -22.53 -2.42
CA ILE A 355 -12.28 -21.79 -3.38
C ILE A 355 -11.59 -21.83 -4.75
N GLN A 356 -12.38 -21.83 -5.82
CA GLN A 356 -11.84 -21.78 -7.18
C GLN A 356 -11.09 -20.47 -7.42
N PRO A 357 -9.95 -20.48 -8.11
CA PRO A 357 -9.25 -19.27 -8.50
C PRO A 357 -10.16 -18.30 -9.26
N GLY A 358 -10.06 -17.00 -8.93
CA GLY A 358 -10.81 -15.97 -9.62
C GLY A 358 -11.94 -15.34 -8.83
N GLY A 359 -11.98 -15.55 -7.50
CA GLY A 359 -12.91 -14.88 -6.60
C GLY A 359 -14.34 -15.42 -6.68
N THR A 360 -15.28 -14.68 -6.11
CA THR A 360 -16.70 -15.10 -6.02
C THR A 360 -17.36 -15.19 -7.40
N ILE A 361 -17.00 -14.32 -8.33
CA ILE A 361 -17.60 -14.26 -9.68
C ILE A 361 -17.32 -15.53 -10.50
N ARG A 362 -16.12 -16.09 -10.36
CA ARG A 362 -15.71 -17.33 -11.03
C ARG A 362 -15.99 -18.59 -10.22
N GLY A 363 -16.48 -18.41 -8.99
CA GLY A 363 -16.79 -19.51 -8.10
C GLY A 363 -18.11 -20.23 -8.47
N PRO A 364 -18.44 -21.32 -7.76
CA PRO A 364 -19.65 -22.12 -8.05
C PRO A 364 -20.97 -21.35 -7.90
N ARG A 365 -20.98 -20.29 -7.11
CA ARG A 365 -22.15 -19.44 -6.86
C ARG A 365 -22.34 -18.34 -7.88
N GLY A 366 -21.28 -17.97 -8.63
CA GLY A 366 -21.31 -16.81 -9.51
C GLY A 366 -21.46 -15.49 -8.75
N TRP A 367 -22.24 -14.56 -9.30
CA TRP A 367 -22.50 -13.25 -8.72
C TRP A 367 -23.53 -13.35 -7.60
N ASN A 368 -23.07 -13.41 -6.37
CA ASN A 368 -23.93 -13.48 -5.20
C ASN A 368 -23.36 -12.60 -4.09
N ASP A 369 -24.13 -12.44 -3.02
CA ASP A 369 -23.74 -11.83 -1.74
C ASP A 369 -22.67 -12.64 -0.97
N GLY A 370 -21.81 -13.37 -1.70
CA GLY A 370 -20.82 -14.29 -1.19
C GLY A 370 -19.75 -13.63 -0.33
N ASP A 371 -19.15 -14.44 0.51
CA ASP A 371 -17.95 -14.12 1.26
C ASP A 371 -17.07 -15.37 1.44
N TYR A 372 -15.88 -15.19 2.02
CA TYR A 372 -14.89 -16.25 2.19
C TYR A 372 -14.78 -16.76 3.64
N ARG A 373 -15.76 -16.49 4.52
CA ARG A 373 -15.67 -16.81 5.95
C ARG A 373 -15.37 -18.27 6.25
N GLU A 374 -15.98 -19.20 5.51
CA GLU A 374 -15.74 -20.62 5.74
C GLU A 374 -14.31 -21.06 5.37
N SER A 375 -13.72 -20.40 4.39
CA SER A 375 -12.34 -20.68 3.97
C SER A 375 -11.28 -20.10 4.90
N LEU A 376 -11.66 -19.12 5.72
CA LEU A 376 -10.73 -18.36 6.58
C LEU A 376 -10.96 -18.56 8.07
N LYS A 377 -11.96 -19.35 8.47
CA LYS A 377 -12.38 -19.48 9.88
C LYS A 377 -11.27 -19.97 10.84
N ASP A 378 -10.29 -20.69 10.32
CA ASP A 378 -9.18 -21.24 11.09
C ASP A 378 -7.92 -20.36 11.06
N ILE A 379 -8.00 -19.16 10.42
CA ILE A 379 -6.90 -18.19 10.35
C ILE A 379 -7.01 -17.21 11.52
N SER A 380 -5.96 -17.11 12.32
CA SER A 380 -5.88 -16.21 13.49
C SER A 380 -5.16 -14.88 13.22
N TYR A 381 -4.59 -14.71 12.03
CA TYR A 381 -3.87 -13.51 11.59
C TYR A 381 -4.78 -12.61 10.77
N PRO A 382 -4.52 -11.28 10.72
CA PRO A 382 -5.17 -10.45 9.71
C PRO A 382 -4.74 -10.89 8.32
N VAL A 383 -5.70 -10.94 7.42
CA VAL A 383 -5.52 -11.41 6.04
C VAL A 383 -5.57 -10.22 5.08
N ILE A 384 -4.64 -10.19 4.14
CA ILE A 384 -4.69 -9.31 2.96
C ILE A 384 -5.01 -10.16 1.74
N CYS A 385 -6.04 -9.79 0.98
CA CYS A 385 -6.36 -10.46 -0.27
C CYS A 385 -5.34 -10.07 -1.34
N HIS A 386 -4.64 -11.08 -1.87
CA HIS A 386 -3.54 -10.93 -2.81
C HIS A 386 -4.05 -10.77 -4.24
N GLU A 387 -3.54 -9.79 -4.97
CA GLU A 387 -3.77 -9.56 -6.39
C GLU A 387 -5.24 -9.68 -6.79
N LEU A 388 -6.08 -8.97 -6.05
CA LEU A 388 -7.51 -9.00 -6.25
C LEU A 388 -7.91 -8.43 -7.62
N GLY A 389 -8.96 -8.96 -8.20
CA GLY A 389 -9.53 -8.50 -9.45
C GLY A 389 -8.98 -9.23 -10.66
N GLN A 390 -8.05 -8.63 -11.38
CA GLN A 390 -7.53 -9.13 -12.67
C GLN A 390 -8.64 -9.33 -13.73
N TRP A 391 -9.64 -8.45 -13.71
CA TRP A 391 -10.66 -8.34 -14.75
C TRP A 391 -10.19 -7.36 -15.81
N CYS A 392 -10.28 -7.73 -17.09
CA CYS A 392 -9.74 -6.93 -18.17
C CYS A 392 -10.79 -6.03 -18.81
N SER A 393 -10.38 -4.83 -19.22
CA SER A 393 -11.09 -3.99 -20.18
C SER A 393 -10.50 -4.16 -21.60
N TYR A 394 -11.23 -3.73 -22.62
CA TYR A 394 -10.72 -3.66 -23.98
C TYR A 394 -9.65 -2.54 -24.08
N PRO A 395 -8.55 -2.75 -24.86
CA PRO A 395 -7.48 -1.76 -24.95
C PRO A 395 -7.93 -0.45 -25.58
N ASP A 396 -7.61 0.66 -24.95
CA ASP A 396 -7.78 2.01 -25.50
C ASP A 396 -6.55 2.36 -26.36
N PHE A 397 -6.74 2.49 -27.66
CA PHE A 397 -5.62 2.76 -28.59
C PHE A 397 -5.09 4.18 -28.52
N ASP A 398 -5.77 5.13 -27.88
CA ASP A 398 -5.25 6.48 -27.66
C ASP A 398 -4.07 6.48 -26.66
N VAL A 399 -3.93 5.43 -25.85
CA VAL A 399 -2.80 5.26 -24.95
C VAL A 399 -1.47 5.11 -25.70
N ILE A 400 -1.48 4.64 -26.94
CA ILE A 400 -0.28 4.47 -27.77
C ILE A 400 0.51 5.77 -27.89
N ASP A 401 -0.17 6.89 -28.07
CA ASP A 401 0.47 8.19 -28.25
C ASP A 401 1.11 8.76 -26.98
N LYS A 402 0.83 8.17 -25.82
CA LYS A 402 1.45 8.53 -24.54
C LYS A 402 2.84 7.91 -24.35
N PHE A 403 3.16 6.84 -25.07
CA PHE A 403 4.46 6.18 -25.03
C PHE A 403 5.51 6.99 -25.78
N THR A 404 5.91 8.12 -25.23
CA THR A 404 6.88 9.05 -25.82
C THR A 404 8.31 8.83 -25.31
N GLY A 405 8.50 7.83 -24.44
CA GLY A 405 9.77 7.55 -23.80
C GLY A 405 10.44 6.25 -24.27
N TYR A 406 11.04 5.53 -23.30
CA TYR A 406 11.86 4.35 -23.58
C TYR A 406 11.04 3.13 -23.97
N LEU A 407 9.96 2.83 -23.23
CA LEU A 407 9.13 1.66 -23.51
C LEU A 407 8.22 1.91 -24.73
N GLN A 408 7.95 0.86 -25.47
CA GLN A 408 7.12 0.88 -26.67
C GLN A 408 5.77 0.19 -26.42
N PRO A 409 4.66 0.69 -26.96
CA PRO A 409 3.32 0.14 -26.74
C PRO A 409 3.02 -1.08 -27.61
N GLY A 410 3.96 -2.03 -27.77
CA GLY A 410 3.86 -3.12 -28.71
C GLY A 410 2.62 -4.01 -28.56
N ASN A 411 2.15 -4.23 -27.33
CA ASN A 411 0.90 -4.93 -27.04
C ASN A 411 -0.33 -4.17 -27.58
N PHE A 412 -0.42 -2.86 -27.35
CA PHE A 412 -1.52 -2.02 -27.86
C PHE A 412 -1.50 -1.94 -29.39
N GLU A 413 -0.32 -1.89 -30.00
CA GLU A 413 -0.17 -1.89 -31.45
C GLU A 413 -0.67 -3.20 -32.07
N ILE A 414 -0.33 -4.36 -31.46
CA ILE A 414 -0.82 -5.67 -31.90
C ILE A 414 -2.36 -5.73 -31.80
N PHE A 415 -2.94 -5.26 -30.70
CA PHE A 415 -4.40 -5.21 -30.55
C PHE A 415 -5.07 -4.28 -31.57
N ARG A 416 -4.48 -3.12 -31.82
CA ARG A 416 -4.95 -2.17 -32.83
C ARG A 416 -4.93 -2.76 -34.24
N GLU A 417 -3.86 -3.43 -34.62
CA GLU A 417 -3.77 -4.12 -35.93
C GLU A 417 -4.80 -5.25 -36.03
N SER A 418 -5.00 -6.03 -34.99
CA SER A 418 -6.05 -7.05 -34.93
C SER A 418 -7.44 -6.42 -35.11
N ALA A 419 -7.76 -5.33 -34.43
CA ALA A 419 -9.02 -4.63 -34.59
C ALA A 419 -9.23 -4.09 -36.01
N ARG A 420 -8.16 -3.61 -36.65
CA ARG A 420 -8.18 -3.17 -38.04
C ARG A 420 -8.47 -4.34 -39.01
N ALA A 421 -7.79 -5.47 -38.83
CA ALA A 421 -7.98 -6.66 -39.63
C ALA A 421 -9.41 -7.22 -39.55
N HIS A 422 -10.08 -7.06 -38.43
CA HIS A 422 -11.46 -7.49 -38.20
C HIS A 422 -12.51 -6.39 -38.48
N ASN A 423 -12.11 -5.24 -39.02
CA ASN A 423 -12.97 -4.10 -39.36
C ASN A 423 -13.79 -3.53 -38.15
N VAL A 424 -13.25 -3.63 -36.93
CA VAL A 424 -13.90 -3.12 -35.70
C VAL A 424 -13.15 -1.94 -35.05
N LEU A 425 -12.08 -1.45 -35.70
CA LEU A 425 -11.27 -0.36 -35.17
C LEU A 425 -12.09 0.90 -34.83
N GLY A 426 -13.09 1.24 -35.64
CA GLY A 426 -13.95 2.41 -35.42
C GLY A 426 -14.87 2.29 -34.20
N GLN A 427 -14.98 1.10 -33.60
CA GLN A 427 -15.79 0.83 -32.40
C GLN A 427 -14.94 0.83 -31.11
N ASN A 428 -13.65 1.15 -31.19
CA ASN A 428 -12.72 1.03 -30.06
C ASN A 428 -13.25 1.71 -28.79
N LYS A 429 -13.67 2.96 -28.87
CA LYS A 429 -14.19 3.71 -27.68
C LYS A 429 -15.43 3.07 -27.06
N GLU A 430 -16.32 2.52 -27.88
CA GLU A 430 -17.50 1.80 -27.41
C GLU A 430 -17.09 0.50 -26.69
N PHE A 431 -16.15 -0.26 -27.24
CA PHE A 431 -15.63 -1.47 -26.62
C PHE A 431 -14.91 -1.18 -25.30
N VAL A 432 -14.07 -0.15 -25.26
CA VAL A 432 -13.40 0.31 -24.02
C VAL A 432 -14.43 0.65 -22.95
N TYR A 433 -15.42 1.48 -23.28
CA TYR A 433 -16.44 1.89 -22.34
C TYR A 433 -17.27 0.72 -21.80
N ASN A 434 -17.81 -0.11 -22.69
CA ASN A 434 -18.71 -1.21 -22.29
C ASN A 434 -17.98 -2.30 -21.50
N SER A 435 -16.76 -2.71 -21.94
CA SER A 435 -15.95 -3.67 -21.20
C SER A 435 -15.45 -3.10 -19.86
N GLY A 436 -15.08 -1.82 -19.85
CA GLY A 436 -14.69 -1.11 -18.63
C GLY A 436 -15.82 -1.02 -17.60
N ARG A 437 -17.04 -0.70 -18.02
CA ARG A 437 -18.22 -0.74 -17.13
C ARG A 437 -18.46 -2.14 -16.55
N GLN A 438 -18.28 -3.18 -17.35
CA GLN A 438 -18.37 -4.56 -16.89
C GLN A 438 -17.23 -4.91 -15.92
N GLN A 439 -16.01 -4.50 -16.21
CA GLN A 439 -14.85 -4.66 -15.32
C GLN A 439 -15.13 -4.04 -13.94
N VAL A 440 -15.64 -2.81 -13.89
CA VAL A 440 -15.98 -2.11 -12.64
C VAL A 440 -17.03 -2.88 -11.83
N ARG A 441 -18.05 -3.46 -12.49
CA ARG A 441 -19.06 -4.29 -11.79
C ARG A 441 -18.41 -5.54 -11.17
N MET A 442 -17.49 -6.19 -11.87
CA MET A 442 -16.78 -7.37 -11.37
C MET A 442 -15.85 -7.01 -10.20
N LEU A 443 -15.11 -5.90 -10.32
CA LEU A 443 -14.25 -5.40 -9.24
C LEU A 443 -15.06 -5.01 -8.00
N LYS A 444 -16.22 -4.36 -8.19
CA LYS A 444 -17.13 -4.04 -7.09
C LYS A 444 -17.54 -5.29 -6.32
N GLU A 445 -17.95 -6.34 -7.02
CA GLU A 445 -18.37 -7.60 -6.37
C GLU A 445 -17.23 -8.25 -5.58
N ASP A 446 -16.03 -8.31 -6.15
CA ASP A 446 -14.85 -8.85 -5.47
C ASP A 446 -14.46 -8.02 -4.24
N LEU A 447 -14.47 -6.69 -4.34
CA LEU A 447 -14.17 -5.79 -3.22
C LEU A 447 -15.22 -5.91 -2.10
N GLU A 448 -16.50 -5.94 -2.45
CA GLU A 448 -17.57 -6.10 -1.47
C GLU A 448 -17.54 -7.49 -0.82
N ALA A 449 -17.18 -8.55 -1.55
CA ALA A 449 -16.98 -9.87 -0.96
C ALA A 449 -15.87 -9.86 0.11
N ASN A 450 -14.76 -9.15 -0.13
CA ASN A 450 -13.72 -8.95 0.89
C ASN A 450 -14.24 -8.16 2.11
N LEU A 451 -15.00 -7.10 1.88
CA LEU A 451 -15.60 -6.30 2.96
C LEU A 451 -16.65 -7.10 3.75
N ARG A 452 -17.37 -8.05 3.12
CA ARG A 452 -18.31 -8.97 3.77
C ARG A 452 -17.62 -10.11 4.54
N THR A 453 -16.33 -10.37 4.30
CA THR A 453 -15.58 -11.47 4.93
C THR A 453 -14.95 -11.03 6.25
N PRO A 454 -15.27 -11.65 7.41
CA PRO A 454 -14.84 -11.19 8.73
C PRO A 454 -13.33 -11.10 8.95
N TYR A 455 -12.54 -11.95 8.31
CA TYR A 455 -11.10 -12.14 8.61
C TYR A 455 -10.17 -11.36 7.67
N ILE A 456 -10.69 -10.79 6.57
CA ILE A 456 -9.90 -10.00 5.61
C ILE A 456 -9.84 -8.56 6.09
N TYR A 457 -8.65 -8.06 6.44
CA TYR A 457 -8.40 -6.68 6.86
C TYR A 457 -7.59 -5.88 5.86
N GLY A 458 -7.49 -6.35 4.63
CA GLY A 458 -6.91 -5.62 3.53
C GLY A 458 -7.04 -6.37 2.21
N PHE A 459 -6.79 -5.63 1.14
CA PHE A 459 -6.60 -6.17 -0.21
C PHE A 459 -5.57 -5.32 -0.94
N GLU A 460 -4.96 -5.88 -1.97
CA GLU A 460 -4.30 -5.11 -3.01
C GLU A 460 -4.77 -5.60 -4.38
N LEU A 461 -5.10 -4.64 -5.23
CA LEU A 461 -5.53 -4.94 -6.60
C LEU A 461 -4.32 -5.25 -7.47
N LEU A 462 -4.42 -6.17 -8.34
CA LEU A 462 -3.60 -6.25 -9.54
C LEU A 462 -4.51 -5.94 -10.74
N ASP A 463 -4.62 -4.70 -11.13
CA ASP A 463 -4.01 -3.52 -10.58
C ASP A 463 -5.02 -2.36 -10.61
N LEU A 464 -4.72 -1.21 -9.99
CA LEU A 464 -5.50 0.00 -10.17
C LEU A 464 -5.24 0.62 -11.56
N HIS A 465 -4.01 0.51 -12.07
CA HIS A 465 -3.60 0.91 -13.42
C HIS A 465 -3.25 -0.31 -14.28
N ASP A 466 -3.17 -0.15 -15.57
CA ASP A 466 -2.71 -1.23 -16.45
C ASP A 466 -1.24 -1.53 -16.21
N TYR A 467 -0.97 -2.69 -15.66
CA TYR A 467 0.37 -3.16 -15.34
C TYR A 467 1.10 -3.65 -16.59
N LEU A 468 2.21 -3.02 -16.95
CA LEU A 468 2.97 -3.32 -18.16
C LEU A 468 3.63 -4.70 -18.15
N GLY A 469 3.93 -5.26 -17.00
CA GLY A 469 4.48 -6.62 -16.87
C GLY A 469 3.49 -7.71 -17.27
N GLN A 470 2.19 -7.41 -17.33
CA GLN A 470 1.15 -8.28 -17.87
C GLN A 470 0.50 -7.65 -19.12
N GLY A 471 1.30 -7.29 -20.10
CA GLY A 471 0.90 -6.49 -21.25
C GLY A 471 -0.31 -6.96 -22.07
N THR A 472 -0.76 -8.21 -21.90
CA THR A 472 -1.98 -8.75 -22.53
C THR A 472 -3.21 -8.69 -21.60
N ALA A 473 -3.04 -8.35 -20.32
CA ALA A 473 -4.09 -8.29 -19.32
C ALA A 473 -4.23 -6.85 -18.83
N LEU A 474 -5.09 -6.06 -19.48
CA LEU A 474 -5.36 -4.67 -19.16
C LEU A 474 -6.35 -4.59 -17.97
N VAL A 475 -5.84 -4.83 -16.78
CA VAL A 475 -6.61 -5.06 -15.55
C VAL A 475 -6.96 -3.79 -14.79
N GLY A 476 -6.29 -2.67 -15.09
CA GLY A 476 -6.52 -1.39 -14.42
C GLY A 476 -7.79 -0.68 -14.87
N ILE A 477 -8.33 0.16 -14.01
CA ILE A 477 -9.32 1.19 -14.36
C ILE A 477 -8.65 2.49 -14.81
N LEU A 478 -7.34 2.59 -14.55
CA LEU A 478 -6.43 3.61 -15.07
C LEU A 478 -5.54 3.00 -16.14
N ASP A 479 -5.00 3.85 -17.01
CA ASP A 479 -4.04 3.45 -18.02
C ASP A 479 -2.61 3.29 -17.42
N PRO A 480 -1.60 2.84 -18.19
CA PRO A 480 -0.23 2.67 -17.69
C PRO A 480 0.42 3.94 -17.13
N PHE A 481 -0.15 5.11 -17.42
CA PHE A 481 0.33 6.43 -16.95
C PHE A 481 -0.45 6.95 -15.75
N TRP A 482 -1.30 6.12 -15.12
CA TRP A 482 -2.15 6.47 -13.99
C TRP A 482 -3.26 7.47 -14.32
N ASP A 483 -3.62 7.60 -15.60
CA ASP A 483 -4.72 8.46 -16.04
C ASP A 483 -6.02 7.64 -16.19
N SER A 484 -7.16 8.26 -15.88
CA SER A 484 -8.45 7.59 -15.96
C SER A 484 -8.81 7.18 -17.39
N LYS A 485 -9.28 5.95 -17.58
CA LYS A 485 -9.83 5.47 -18.85
C LYS A 485 -11.25 5.99 -19.15
N GLY A 486 -11.84 6.76 -18.23
CA GLY A 486 -13.09 7.53 -18.46
C GLY A 486 -14.40 6.76 -18.32
N TYR A 487 -14.42 5.48 -17.97
CA TYR A 487 -15.65 4.69 -17.81
C TYR A 487 -16.13 4.57 -16.36
N VAL A 488 -15.39 5.07 -15.39
CA VAL A 488 -15.76 5.17 -13.99
C VAL A 488 -15.14 6.44 -13.38
N THR A 489 -15.86 7.09 -12.47
CA THR A 489 -15.37 8.23 -11.73
C THR A 489 -14.86 7.83 -10.34
N PRO A 490 -13.96 8.60 -9.71
CA PRO A 490 -13.56 8.37 -8.32
C PRO A 490 -14.76 8.32 -7.36
N ASN A 491 -15.79 9.13 -7.56
CA ASN A 491 -16.98 9.12 -6.71
C ASN A 491 -17.78 7.82 -6.83
N GLU A 492 -17.94 7.27 -8.04
CA GLU A 492 -18.59 5.96 -8.24
C GLU A 492 -17.76 4.83 -7.63
N TRP A 493 -16.43 4.87 -7.82
CA TRP A 493 -15.51 3.88 -7.28
C TRP A 493 -15.53 3.86 -5.74
N ARG A 494 -15.53 5.04 -5.12
CA ARG A 494 -15.55 5.19 -3.66
C ARG A 494 -16.85 4.70 -3.01
N GLN A 495 -17.89 4.37 -3.75
CA GLN A 495 -19.09 3.72 -3.21
C GLN A 495 -18.77 2.34 -2.59
N PHE A 496 -17.74 1.65 -3.10
CA PHE A 496 -17.34 0.31 -2.65
C PHE A 496 -15.83 0.19 -2.31
N CYS A 497 -15.06 1.25 -2.48
CA CYS A 497 -13.64 1.32 -2.14
C CYS A 497 -13.34 2.62 -1.39
N ASP A 498 -13.74 2.71 -0.12
CA ASP A 498 -13.52 3.87 0.75
C ASP A 498 -13.37 3.42 2.21
N GLU A 499 -13.04 4.37 3.08
CA GLU A 499 -12.98 4.16 4.54
C GLU A 499 -14.33 3.75 5.15
N THR A 500 -15.43 4.09 4.48
CA THR A 500 -16.79 3.75 4.90
C THR A 500 -17.59 3.28 3.71
N VAL A 501 -18.10 2.05 3.77
CA VAL A 501 -18.87 1.41 2.70
C VAL A 501 -20.16 0.80 3.25
N LEU A 502 -21.27 1.05 2.55
CA LEU A 502 -22.55 0.41 2.76
C LEU A 502 -22.64 -0.85 1.90
N LEU A 503 -22.99 -1.97 2.47
CA LEU A 503 -23.08 -3.27 1.81
C LEU A 503 -24.51 -3.80 1.87
N ALA A 504 -24.97 -4.42 0.78
CA ALA A 504 -26.23 -5.14 0.73
C ALA A 504 -25.96 -6.62 0.43
N ARG A 505 -26.73 -7.51 1.07
CA ARG A 505 -26.71 -8.94 0.75
C ARG A 505 -27.93 -9.26 -0.11
N ILE A 506 -27.70 -9.44 -1.40
CA ILE A 506 -28.72 -9.74 -2.40
C ILE A 506 -28.41 -11.12 -2.97
N GLU A 507 -29.22 -12.12 -2.60
CA GLU A 507 -28.99 -13.52 -2.96
C GLU A 507 -28.96 -13.79 -4.47
N SER A 508 -29.70 -12.99 -5.24
CA SER A 508 -29.75 -13.10 -6.70
C SER A 508 -29.97 -11.73 -7.33
N TYR A 509 -29.26 -11.46 -8.40
CA TYR A 509 -29.47 -10.28 -9.23
C TYR A 509 -30.65 -10.45 -10.23
N CYS A 510 -31.19 -11.65 -10.35
CA CYS A 510 -32.47 -11.94 -11.05
C CYS A 510 -33.44 -12.52 -10.05
N ILE A 511 -34.47 -11.75 -9.66
CA ILE A 511 -35.42 -12.10 -8.62
C ILE A 511 -36.71 -12.60 -9.27
N ASP A 512 -36.99 -13.87 -9.07
CA ASP A 512 -38.24 -14.48 -9.53
C ASP A 512 -39.42 -14.12 -8.59
N ARG A 513 -40.22 -13.16 -9.01
CA ARG A 513 -41.42 -12.72 -8.28
C ARG A 513 -42.39 -13.85 -7.96
N ALA A 514 -42.50 -14.86 -8.81
CA ALA A 514 -43.42 -15.97 -8.59
C ALA A 514 -43.01 -16.86 -7.39
N LYS A 515 -41.73 -16.84 -7.04
CA LYS A 515 -41.20 -17.61 -5.90
C LYS A 515 -41.10 -16.81 -4.61
N ASN A 516 -41.15 -15.48 -4.69
CA ASN A 516 -40.86 -14.58 -3.57
C ASN A 516 -42.00 -13.56 -3.42
N ALA A 517 -42.82 -13.66 -2.40
CA ALA A 517 -43.81 -12.64 -2.07
C ALA A 517 -43.18 -11.39 -1.46
N THR A 518 -42.08 -11.57 -0.71
CA THR A 518 -41.28 -10.53 -0.10
C THR A 518 -39.81 -10.92 -0.17
N ILE A 519 -38.93 -10.00 -0.55
CA ILE A 519 -37.51 -10.18 -0.43
C ILE A 519 -36.99 -9.36 0.74
N SER A 520 -36.00 -9.93 1.44
CA SER A 520 -35.28 -9.25 2.52
C SER A 520 -33.84 -9.00 2.11
N ILE A 521 -33.40 -7.77 2.25
CA ILE A 521 -32.07 -7.34 1.89
C ILE A 521 -31.36 -6.85 3.16
N PRO A 522 -30.53 -7.68 3.81
CA PRO A 522 -29.70 -7.24 4.92
C PRO A 522 -28.72 -6.16 4.48
N ILE A 523 -28.60 -5.11 5.29
CA ILE A 523 -27.65 -4.02 5.08
C ILE A 523 -26.58 -4.07 6.17
N GLU A 524 -25.33 -3.99 5.75
CA GLU A 524 -24.15 -3.97 6.62
C GLU A 524 -23.34 -2.69 6.40
N VAL A 525 -22.58 -2.30 7.41
CA VAL A 525 -21.64 -1.18 7.37
C VAL A 525 -20.24 -1.70 7.61
N SER A 526 -19.31 -1.33 6.73
CA SER A 526 -17.87 -1.40 6.94
C SER A 526 -17.36 0.02 7.17
N HIS A 527 -16.73 0.26 8.33
CA HIS A 527 -16.27 1.60 8.68
C HIS A 527 -14.89 1.56 9.35
N PHE A 528 -13.92 2.25 8.75
CA PHE A 528 -12.54 2.39 9.21
C PHE A 528 -12.07 3.85 9.09
N GLY A 529 -12.96 4.81 9.36
CA GLY A 529 -12.64 6.23 9.36
C GLY A 529 -11.84 6.69 10.60
N ARG A 530 -11.73 7.98 10.80
CA ARG A 530 -10.97 8.59 11.92
C ARG A 530 -11.47 8.18 13.31
N ALA A 531 -12.77 8.00 13.48
CA ALA A 531 -13.41 7.67 14.74
C ALA A 531 -14.72 6.91 14.51
N PRO A 532 -15.22 6.15 15.51
CA PRO A 532 -16.51 5.49 15.43
C PRO A 532 -17.65 6.47 15.10
N LEU A 533 -18.63 5.99 14.35
CA LEU A 533 -19.81 6.77 14.00
C LEU A 533 -20.84 6.72 15.11
N GLN A 534 -21.45 7.86 15.42
CA GLN A 534 -22.49 7.98 16.45
C GLN A 534 -23.82 8.37 15.85
N SER A 535 -24.87 7.64 16.21
CA SER A 535 -26.26 8.01 15.92
C SER A 535 -26.56 8.20 14.42
N VAL A 536 -26.01 7.31 13.58
CA VAL A 536 -26.18 7.40 12.11
C VAL A 536 -27.47 6.74 11.68
N ARG A 537 -28.19 7.39 10.76
CA ARG A 537 -29.38 6.86 10.10
C ARG A 537 -29.09 6.57 8.64
N ILE A 538 -29.50 5.38 8.18
CA ILE A 538 -29.37 4.96 6.79
C ILE A 538 -30.69 5.17 6.08
N HIS A 539 -30.65 5.79 4.92
CA HIS A 539 -31.78 5.98 3.99
C HIS A 539 -31.61 5.04 2.81
N TRP A 540 -32.71 4.56 2.29
CA TRP A 540 -32.70 3.77 1.08
C TRP A 540 -33.82 4.18 0.11
N GLN A 541 -33.57 3.99 -1.17
CA GLN A 541 -34.48 4.27 -2.26
C GLN A 541 -34.38 3.17 -3.30
N LEU A 542 -35.53 2.71 -3.79
CA LEU A 542 -35.61 1.80 -4.92
C LEU A 542 -36.07 2.62 -6.14
N GLU A 543 -35.23 2.61 -7.16
CA GLU A 543 -35.43 3.36 -8.40
C GLU A 543 -35.61 2.37 -9.55
N GLN A 544 -36.63 2.57 -10.36
CA GLN A 544 -36.81 1.81 -11.61
C GLN A 544 -35.96 2.44 -12.70
N GLN A 545 -35.17 1.61 -13.41
CA GLN A 545 -34.33 2.11 -14.50
C GLN A 545 -35.18 2.52 -15.71
N PRO A 546 -34.80 3.57 -16.44
CA PRO A 546 -35.47 3.97 -17.67
C PRO A 546 -35.49 2.81 -18.68
N VAL A 547 -36.62 2.63 -19.35
CA VAL A 547 -36.74 1.67 -20.45
C VAL A 547 -36.54 2.38 -21.77
N THR A 548 -35.74 1.81 -22.64
CA THR A 548 -35.57 2.30 -24.01
C THR A 548 -36.39 1.43 -24.94
N GLU A 549 -37.47 1.99 -25.53
CA GLU A 549 -38.28 1.30 -26.52
C GLU A 549 -37.81 1.66 -27.93
N TYR A 550 -37.79 0.63 -28.78
CA TYR A 550 -37.48 0.79 -30.18
C TYR A 550 -38.76 0.61 -31.01
N THR A 551 -39.21 1.67 -31.66
CA THR A 551 -40.26 1.57 -32.65
C THR A 551 -39.69 1.61 -34.06
N TYR A 552 -40.08 0.66 -34.90
CA TYR A 552 -39.70 0.61 -36.31
C TYR A 552 -40.87 1.20 -37.13
N GLY A 553 -40.68 2.36 -37.71
CA GLY A 553 -41.59 3.01 -38.64
C GLY A 553 -41.07 3.01 -40.08
N GLU A 554 -41.88 3.46 -41.04
CA GLU A 554 -41.52 3.55 -42.45
C GLU A 554 -40.25 4.40 -42.72
N HIS A 555 -39.85 5.26 -41.78
CA HIS A 555 -38.67 6.14 -41.87
C HIS A 555 -37.47 5.70 -41.00
N GLY A 556 -37.46 4.48 -40.48
CA GLY A 556 -36.36 3.94 -39.70
C GLY A 556 -36.66 3.69 -38.21
N LYS A 557 -35.62 3.44 -37.45
CA LYS A 557 -35.68 3.12 -36.02
C LYS A 557 -35.83 4.39 -35.17
N THR A 558 -36.89 4.50 -34.42
CA THR A 558 -37.07 5.59 -33.44
C THR A 558 -36.80 5.07 -32.03
N LEU A 559 -35.99 5.81 -31.29
CA LEU A 559 -35.67 5.57 -29.88
C LEU A 559 -36.57 6.42 -28.99
N THR A 560 -37.34 5.77 -28.13
CA THR A 560 -38.13 6.46 -27.09
C THR A 560 -37.62 6.01 -25.74
N GLN A 561 -37.16 6.94 -24.92
CA GLN A 561 -36.79 6.68 -23.54
C GLN A 561 -37.98 6.97 -22.63
N ILE A 562 -38.47 5.96 -21.93
CA ILE A 562 -39.53 6.09 -20.93
C ILE A 562 -38.84 6.27 -19.58
N VAL A 563 -39.04 7.42 -18.96
CA VAL A 563 -38.55 7.73 -17.60
C VAL A 563 -39.70 7.54 -16.63
N PHE A 564 -39.47 6.74 -15.60
CA PHE A 564 -40.46 6.47 -14.56
C PHE A 564 -40.31 7.45 -13.39
N GLN A 565 -41.40 7.57 -12.60
CA GLN A 565 -41.33 8.36 -11.39
C GLN A 565 -40.40 7.67 -10.37
N SER A 566 -39.43 8.39 -9.89
CA SER A 566 -38.40 7.88 -8.96
C SER A 566 -38.45 8.69 -7.65
N PRO A 567 -38.28 8.05 -6.48
CA PRO A 567 -38.15 6.61 -6.26
C PRO A 567 -39.51 5.88 -6.27
N VAL A 568 -39.52 4.58 -6.61
CA VAL A 568 -40.71 3.71 -6.54
C VAL A 568 -41.05 3.43 -5.08
N LEU A 569 -40.03 3.09 -4.29
CA LEU A 569 -40.12 2.87 -2.85
C LEU A 569 -38.97 3.54 -2.14
N CYS A 570 -39.16 3.98 -0.91
CA CYS A 570 -38.11 4.53 -0.09
C CYS A 570 -38.36 4.29 1.40
N GLY A 571 -37.30 4.38 2.20
CA GLY A 571 -37.43 4.22 3.65
C GLY A 571 -36.14 4.56 4.40
N THR A 572 -36.18 4.29 5.69
CA THR A 572 -35.04 4.49 6.58
C THR A 572 -34.86 3.31 7.50
N LEU A 573 -33.61 2.96 7.79
CA LEU A 573 -33.27 1.98 8.80
C LEU A 573 -33.16 2.66 10.18
N LYS A 574 -33.23 1.84 11.23
CA LYS A 574 -33.09 2.33 12.61
C LYS A 574 -31.72 2.95 12.83
N GLN A 575 -31.69 4.10 13.48
CA GLN A 575 -30.46 4.80 13.85
C GLN A 575 -29.57 3.92 14.75
N ARG A 576 -28.26 3.89 14.47
CA ARG A 576 -27.27 3.07 15.16
C ARG A 576 -25.91 3.77 15.25
N ASP A 577 -25.07 3.26 16.15
CA ASP A 577 -23.64 3.56 16.22
C ASP A 577 -22.87 2.47 15.47
N TYR A 578 -21.71 2.83 14.88
CA TYR A 578 -20.83 1.91 14.19
C TYR A 578 -19.39 2.09 14.66
N ALA A 579 -18.77 0.99 15.07
CA ALA A 579 -17.37 0.95 15.47
C ALA A 579 -16.42 1.02 14.26
N LEU A 580 -15.13 1.09 14.49
CA LEU A 580 -14.10 0.91 13.45
C LEU A 580 -13.98 -0.58 13.14
N GLU A 581 -14.93 -1.09 12.36
CA GLU A 581 -15.08 -2.51 12.06
C GLU A 581 -15.95 -2.70 10.81
N LYS A 582 -15.99 -3.91 10.31
CA LYS A 582 -16.87 -4.38 9.23
C LYS A 582 -17.93 -5.36 9.73
N ASN A 583 -18.78 -5.85 8.84
CA ASN A 583 -19.89 -6.78 9.15
C ASN A 583 -20.85 -6.27 10.22
N GLN A 584 -20.98 -4.95 10.36
CA GLN A 584 -21.88 -4.35 11.34
C GLN A 584 -23.30 -4.25 10.76
N SER A 585 -24.26 -4.98 11.33
CA SER A 585 -25.64 -4.96 10.83
C SER A 585 -26.30 -3.60 11.00
N ALA A 586 -26.79 -3.04 9.91
CA ALA A 586 -27.62 -1.83 9.90
C ALA A 586 -29.14 -2.14 9.99
N GLY A 587 -29.51 -3.38 9.73
CA GLY A 587 -30.91 -3.83 9.65
C GLY A 587 -31.20 -4.50 8.32
N CYS A 588 -32.50 -4.61 8.00
CA CYS A 588 -32.94 -5.25 6.78
C CYS A 588 -33.98 -4.38 6.05
N ILE A 589 -33.86 -4.30 4.74
CA ILE A 589 -34.86 -3.70 3.85
C ILE A 589 -35.79 -4.83 3.41
N TYR A 590 -37.09 -4.61 3.50
CA TYR A 590 -38.09 -5.55 3.04
C TYR A 590 -38.84 -4.94 1.85
N LEU A 591 -38.83 -5.64 0.72
CA LEU A 591 -39.54 -5.26 -0.49
C LEU A 591 -40.67 -6.23 -0.74
N ASN A 592 -41.92 -5.75 -0.71
CA ASN A 592 -43.08 -6.54 -1.08
C ASN A 592 -43.18 -6.57 -2.61
N MET A 593 -43.21 -7.74 -3.19
CA MET A 593 -43.23 -7.92 -4.65
C MET A 593 -44.51 -7.45 -5.31
N GLU A 594 -45.61 -7.29 -4.55
CA GLU A 594 -46.84 -6.71 -5.06
C GLU A 594 -46.71 -5.22 -5.42
N ASP A 595 -45.82 -4.52 -4.72
CA ASP A 595 -45.57 -3.08 -4.89
C ASP A 595 -44.56 -2.75 -6.03
N ILE A 596 -44.04 -3.79 -6.73
CA ILE A 596 -42.96 -3.66 -7.69
C ILE A 596 -43.39 -4.27 -9.04
N GLU A 597 -43.16 -3.54 -10.15
CA GLU A 597 -43.46 -4.02 -11.51
C GLU A 597 -42.52 -5.15 -11.93
N PRO A 598 -43.02 -6.26 -12.51
CA PRO A 598 -42.17 -7.33 -13.02
C PRO A 598 -41.50 -6.95 -14.36
N ASN A 599 -40.45 -7.70 -14.72
CA ASN A 599 -39.68 -7.54 -15.97
C ASN A 599 -39.05 -6.14 -16.11
N ARG A 600 -38.53 -5.63 -15.01
CA ARG A 600 -37.86 -4.34 -14.93
C ARG A 600 -36.52 -4.44 -14.19
N VAL A 601 -35.60 -3.55 -14.53
CA VAL A 601 -34.35 -3.36 -13.82
C VAL A 601 -34.51 -2.30 -12.75
N TYR A 602 -34.10 -2.61 -11.55
CA TYR A 602 -34.15 -1.71 -10.40
C TYR A 602 -32.76 -1.39 -9.88
N THR A 603 -32.63 -0.19 -9.32
CA THR A 603 -31.45 0.23 -8.54
C THR A 603 -31.89 0.50 -7.11
N LEU A 604 -31.33 -0.26 -6.19
CA LEU A 604 -31.39 0.05 -4.77
C LEU A 604 -30.21 0.98 -4.43
N ARG A 605 -30.52 2.20 -4.03
CA ARG A 605 -29.56 3.16 -3.49
C ARG A 605 -29.69 3.17 -1.98
N VAL A 606 -28.55 2.98 -1.29
CA VAL A 606 -28.45 3.04 0.16
C VAL A 606 -27.48 4.16 0.52
N SER A 607 -27.85 5.05 1.43
CA SER A 607 -27.03 6.22 1.77
C SER A 607 -27.11 6.60 3.24
N MET A 608 -26.04 7.23 3.73
CA MET A 608 -25.97 7.83 5.06
C MET A 608 -25.12 9.10 5.05
N LYS A 609 -25.30 9.96 6.04
CA LYS A 609 -24.49 11.16 6.20
C LYS A 609 -23.44 10.93 7.28
N VAL A 610 -22.17 11.09 6.91
CA VAL A 610 -21.01 10.95 7.79
C VAL A 610 -20.17 12.22 7.72
N ASN A 611 -19.99 12.92 8.83
CA ASN A 611 -19.18 14.14 8.93
C ASN A 611 -19.48 15.20 7.84
N GLY A 612 -20.76 15.34 7.49
CA GLY A 612 -21.20 16.29 6.45
C GLY A 612 -21.14 15.76 5.02
N ARG A 613 -20.48 14.63 4.77
CA ARG A 613 -20.40 13.93 3.47
C ARG A 613 -21.52 12.90 3.35
N ILE A 614 -22.03 12.72 2.15
CA ILE A 614 -22.92 11.58 1.84
C ILE A 614 -22.03 10.39 1.45
N VAL A 615 -22.24 9.29 2.14
CA VAL A 615 -21.71 7.96 1.80
C VAL A 615 -22.87 7.18 1.22
N GLU A 616 -22.72 6.65 0.03
CA GLU A 616 -23.76 5.88 -0.65
C GLU A 616 -23.18 4.67 -1.39
N ASN A 617 -24.05 3.70 -1.65
CA ASN A 617 -23.77 2.58 -2.53
C ASN A 617 -25.04 2.20 -3.33
N THR A 618 -24.85 1.63 -4.50
CA THR A 618 -25.94 1.28 -5.43
C THR A 618 -25.84 -0.18 -5.85
N PHE A 619 -27.00 -0.84 -5.92
CA PHE A 619 -27.12 -2.25 -6.28
C PHE A 619 -28.19 -2.40 -7.35
N HIS A 620 -27.88 -3.14 -8.43
CA HIS A 620 -28.78 -3.33 -9.56
C HIS A 620 -29.28 -4.77 -9.58
N PHE A 621 -30.58 -4.95 -9.83
CA PHE A 621 -31.18 -6.28 -9.97
C PHE A 621 -32.43 -6.22 -10.83
N ASP A 622 -32.78 -7.36 -11.43
CA ASP A 622 -33.95 -7.57 -12.26
C ASP A 622 -35.06 -8.23 -11.44
N ILE A 623 -36.28 -7.79 -11.62
CA ILE A 623 -37.48 -8.41 -11.01
C ILE A 623 -38.46 -8.85 -12.08
#